data_50c559b3b423f5dc29937622080e412f
#
_entry.id   50c559b3b423f5dc29937622080e412f
#
_cell.length_a   1.000
_cell.length_b   1.000
_cell.length_c   1.000
_cell.angle_alpha   90.00
_cell.angle_beta   90.00
_cell.angle_gamma   90.00
#
_symmetry.space_group_name_H-M   'P 1'
#
loop_
_entity.id
_entity.type
_entity.pdbx_description
1 polymer ?
#
loop_
_entity_poly.entity_id
_entity_poly.type
_entity_poly.pdbx_seq_one_letter_code
_entity_poly.pdbx_strand_id
1 'polypeptide(L)'
;MNTPQQLDNVETKFQLSLKTKVWQGVFGDTGDLWVGYTQDSHWQVYNSQNSRPFRETDYEPEAILMFNTHYELFGWDGRVLGIGVDHQSNGRSDPLSRSWNRVIADVGFERDGWTVMVRPWWRIPESRVNDNNPDISNYMGRGDMQIIHEWNGQELGLMLRSSLRGGSENHGAAQLTWSFPLVGNLRGYAEAFKGYGESLIDYNHNASYVGVGISLLDWY
;
A
#
# COMPACT_ATOMS: atom_id res chain seq x y z
N MET A 1 14.67 6.33 -30.04
CA MET A 1 14.93 7.04 -28.78
C MET A 1 13.59 7.59 -28.32
N ASN A 2 13.01 7.05 -27.26
CA ASN A 2 11.78 7.64 -26.70
C ASN A 2 12.19 8.93 -26.00
N THR A 3 11.67 10.06 -26.48
CA THR A 3 11.83 11.34 -25.79
C THR A 3 11.19 11.18 -24.41
N PRO A 4 11.82 11.62 -23.31
CA PRO A 4 11.21 11.60 -22.01
C PRO A 4 9.86 12.34 -22.08
N GLN A 5 8.76 11.69 -21.66
CA GLN A 5 7.48 12.37 -21.59
C GLN A 5 7.58 13.51 -20.58
N GLN A 6 7.21 14.72 -21.00
CA GLN A 6 7.03 15.81 -20.07
C GLN A 6 5.77 15.53 -19.25
N LEU A 7 5.93 15.34 -17.96
CA LEU A 7 4.85 15.10 -17.01
C LEU A 7 4.43 16.42 -16.37
N ASP A 8 3.13 16.57 -16.13
CA ASP A 8 2.58 17.68 -15.36
C ASP A 8 2.77 17.41 -13.86
N ASN A 9 2.88 18.48 -13.07
CA ASN A 9 3.01 18.41 -11.60
C ASN A 9 1.69 18.05 -10.90
N VAL A 10 0.58 18.00 -11.64
CA VAL A 10 -0.75 17.64 -11.13
C VAL A 10 -1.26 16.43 -11.90
N GLU A 11 -1.64 15.41 -11.17
CA GLU A 11 -2.22 14.19 -11.75
C GLU A 11 -3.43 13.73 -10.94
N THR A 12 -4.21 12.83 -11.50
CA THR A 12 -5.29 12.13 -10.80
C THR A 12 -4.78 10.77 -10.36
N LYS A 13 -4.76 10.54 -9.05
CA LYS A 13 -4.50 9.22 -8.48
C LYS A 13 -5.84 8.55 -8.14
N PHE A 14 -5.98 7.27 -8.43
CA PHE A 14 -7.10 6.47 -7.96
C PHE A 14 -6.68 5.06 -7.61
N GLN A 15 -7.28 4.53 -6.56
CA GLN A 15 -7.07 3.19 -6.07
C GLN A 15 -8.37 2.39 -6.15
N LEU A 16 -8.27 1.17 -6.65
CA LEU A 16 -9.32 0.16 -6.60
C LEU A 16 -8.81 -1.03 -5.80
N SER A 17 -9.50 -1.37 -4.72
CA SER A 17 -9.16 -2.52 -3.88
C SER A 17 -10.36 -3.43 -3.70
N LEU A 18 -10.11 -4.73 -3.81
CA LEU A 18 -11.08 -5.80 -3.59
C LEU A 18 -10.47 -6.83 -2.64
N LYS A 19 -11.23 -7.30 -1.66
CA LYS A 19 -10.79 -8.38 -0.77
C LYS A 19 -11.97 -9.31 -0.49
N THR A 20 -11.74 -10.61 -0.59
CA THR A 20 -12.79 -11.62 -0.37
C THR A 20 -12.25 -12.82 0.39
N LYS A 21 -13.06 -13.34 1.31
CA LYS A 21 -12.78 -14.61 1.98
C LYS A 21 -13.17 -15.75 1.03
N VAL A 22 -12.17 -16.54 0.62
CA VAL A 22 -12.36 -17.66 -0.31
C VAL A 22 -12.50 -19.00 0.41
N TRP A 23 -11.98 -19.11 1.65
CA TRP A 23 -12.11 -20.30 2.47
C TRP A 23 -12.17 -19.91 3.95
N GLN A 24 -13.21 -20.36 4.63
CA GLN A 24 -13.37 -20.17 6.06
C GLN A 24 -12.96 -21.43 6.80
N GLY A 25 -12.18 -21.28 7.88
CA GLY A 25 -11.81 -22.40 8.75
C GLY A 25 -10.90 -23.42 8.06
N VAL A 26 -9.80 -23.00 7.47
CA VAL A 26 -8.82 -23.88 6.80
C VAL A 26 -8.32 -24.98 7.75
N PHE A 27 -8.25 -24.70 9.05
CA PHE A 27 -7.83 -25.62 10.11
C PHE A 27 -8.99 -25.94 11.10
N GLY A 28 -10.19 -26.20 10.56
CA GLY A 28 -11.39 -26.43 11.36
C GLY A 28 -12.09 -25.12 11.70
N ASP A 29 -12.00 -24.66 12.95
CA ASP A 29 -12.68 -23.43 13.40
C ASP A 29 -11.79 -22.18 13.28
N THR A 30 -10.59 -22.28 12.69
CA THR A 30 -9.62 -21.18 12.61
C THR A 30 -8.90 -21.17 11.27
N GLY A 31 -8.33 -20.01 10.96
CA GLY A 31 -7.59 -19.78 9.72
C GLY A 31 -8.52 -19.55 8.54
N ASP A 32 -8.75 -18.30 8.18
CA ASP A 32 -9.55 -17.92 7.01
C ASP A 32 -8.62 -17.49 5.89
N LEU A 33 -8.79 -18.08 4.70
CA LEU A 33 -8.05 -17.69 3.52
C LEU A 33 -8.75 -16.55 2.80
N TRP A 34 -8.04 -15.44 2.65
CA TRP A 34 -8.47 -14.26 1.92
C TRP A 34 -7.65 -14.06 0.66
N VAL A 35 -8.29 -13.57 -0.37
CA VAL A 35 -7.64 -13.11 -1.60
C VAL A 35 -7.96 -11.63 -1.75
N GLY A 36 -6.92 -10.85 -1.99
CA GLY A 36 -7.00 -9.41 -2.22
C GLY A 36 -6.44 -9.03 -3.59
N TYR A 37 -6.86 -7.90 -4.08
CA TYR A 37 -6.31 -7.26 -5.25
C TYR A 37 -6.40 -5.75 -5.08
N THR A 38 -5.28 -5.07 -5.24
CA THR A 38 -5.21 -3.61 -5.27
C THR A 38 -4.64 -3.15 -6.60
N GLN A 39 -5.24 -2.13 -7.18
CA GLN A 39 -4.72 -1.39 -8.32
C GLN A 39 -4.59 0.06 -7.94
N ASP A 40 -3.39 0.62 -8.07
CA ASP A 40 -3.11 2.05 -7.90
C ASP A 40 -2.70 2.65 -9.23
N SER A 41 -3.33 3.74 -9.64
CA SER A 41 -3.13 4.35 -10.96
C SER A 41 -2.90 5.85 -10.85
N HIS A 42 -1.85 6.30 -11.55
CA HIS A 42 -1.43 7.69 -11.66
C HIS A 42 -1.70 8.19 -13.07
N TRP A 43 -2.70 9.03 -13.24
CA TRP A 43 -3.20 9.47 -14.54
C TRP A 43 -2.93 10.97 -14.77
N GLN A 44 -2.18 11.27 -15.81
CA GLN A 44 -1.86 12.61 -16.26
C GLN A 44 -3.05 13.24 -17.02
N VAL A 45 -4.22 13.28 -16.38
CA VAL A 45 -5.50 13.66 -17.02
C VAL A 45 -5.49 15.06 -17.63
N TYR A 46 -4.67 15.97 -17.10
CA TYR A 46 -4.54 17.37 -17.60
C TYR A 46 -3.51 17.51 -18.71
N ASN A 47 -2.65 16.53 -18.94
CA ASN A 47 -1.57 16.55 -19.93
C ASN A 47 -2.09 16.25 -21.34
N SER A 48 -2.77 17.24 -21.94
CA SER A 48 -3.36 17.11 -23.27
C SER A 48 -2.31 17.03 -24.39
N GLN A 49 -1.12 17.58 -24.19
CA GLN A 49 -0.02 17.57 -25.17
C GLN A 49 0.52 16.16 -25.40
N ASN A 50 0.49 15.29 -24.38
CA ASN A 50 0.93 13.91 -24.45
C ASN A 50 -0.24 12.90 -24.46
N SER A 51 -1.43 13.33 -24.91
CA SER A 51 -2.64 12.47 -25.00
C SER A 51 -3.09 11.87 -23.66
N ARG A 52 -2.87 12.57 -22.55
CA ARG A 52 -3.30 12.20 -21.20
C ARG A 52 -2.87 10.77 -20.81
N PRO A 53 -1.57 10.45 -20.77
CA PRO A 53 -1.12 9.09 -20.48
C PRO A 53 -1.32 8.72 -19.02
N PHE A 54 -1.42 7.42 -18.75
CA PHE A 54 -1.11 6.91 -17.42
C PHE A 54 0.40 6.97 -17.22
N ARG A 55 0.85 7.64 -16.15
CA ARG A 55 2.26 7.64 -15.74
C ARG A 55 2.66 6.28 -15.22
N GLU A 56 1.82 5.72 -14.35
CA GLU A 56 1.99 4.39 -13.77
C GLU A 56 0.65 3.76 -13.42
N THR A 57 0.62 2.44 -13.42
CA THR A 57 -0.43 1.63 -12.81
C THR A 57 0.24 0.43 -12.17
N ASP A 58 0.08 0.29 -10.87
CA ASP A 58 0.60 -0.80 -10.07
C ASP A 58 -0.54 -1.79 -9.76
N TYR A 59 -0.26 -3.07 -9.88
CA TYR A 59 -1.18 -4.19 -9.64
C TYR A 59 -0.63 -5.03 -8.50
N GLU A 60 -1.44 -5.29 -7.47
CA GLU A 60 -1.02 -6.00 -6.25
C GLU A 60 -2.06 -7.05 -5.85
N PRO A 61 -2.00 -8.26 -6.44
CA PRO A 61 -2.71 -9.42 -5.95
C PRO A 61 -2.02 -10.02 -4.72
N GLU A 62 -2.83 -10.39 -3.71
CA GLU A 62 -2.36 -11.03 -2.47
C GLU A 62 -3.23 -12.24 -2.10
N ALA A 63 -2.66 -13.18 -1.35
CA ALA A 63 -3.38 -14.25 -0.70
C ALA A 63 -2.87 -14.39 0.74
N ILE A 64 -3.78 -14.26 1.71
CA ILE A 64 -3.43 -14.17 3.13
C ILE A 64 -4.28 -15.15 3.92
N LEU A 65 -3.63 -15.96 4.75
CA LEU A 65 -4.26 -16.77 5.76
C LEU A 65 -4.34 -15.97 7.05
N MET A 66 -5.56 -15.62 7.46
CA MET A 66 -5.85 -14.75 8.60
C MET A 66 -6.39 -15.57 9.77
N PHE A 67 -5.92 -15.26 10.97
CA PHE A 67 -6.37 -15.82 12.23
C PHE A 67 -6.94 -14.72 13.11
N ASN A 68 -8.18 -14.87 13.54
CA ASN A 68 -8.75 -14.00 14.58
C ASN A 68 -8.09 -14.34 15.91
N THR A 69 -7.65 -13.33 16.61
CA THR A 69 -6.97 -13.47 17.91
C THR A 69 -7.75 -12.72 19.00
N HIS A 70 -7.56 -13.15 20.24
CA HIS A 70 -8.24 -12.57 21.40
C HIS A 70 -7.28 -12.50 22.60
N TYR A 71 -6.11 -11.88 22.38
CA TYR A 71 -5.15 -11.64 23.45
C TYR A 71 -5.05 -10.13 23.73
N GLU A 72 -4.70 -9.81 24.95
CA GLU A 72 -4.43 -8.43 25.35
C GLU A 72 -2.92 -8.22 25.54
N LEU A 73 -2.40 -7.13 25.01
CA LEU A 73 -1.01 -6.72 25.16
C LEU A 73 -0.95 -5.24 25.52
N PHE A 74 -0.53 -4.93 26.75
CA PHE A 74 -0.43 -3.53 27.27
C PHE A 74 -1.72 -2.72 27.14
N GLY A 75 -2.89 -3.36 27.31
CA GLY A 75 -4.19 -2.72 27.18
C GLY A 75 -4.68 -2.55 25.74
N TRP A 76 -4.04 -3.22 24.77
CA TRP A 76 -4.48 -3.32 23.38
C TRP A 76 -5.00 -4.72 23.09
N ASP A 77 -6.14 -4.78 22.41
CA ASP A 77 -6.73 -6.04 21.95
C ASP A 77 -6.05 -6.49 20.67
N GLY A 78 -5.36 -7.63 20.71
CA GLY A 78 -4.84 -8.30 19.51
C GLY A 78 -5.99 -8.94 18.74
N ARG A 79 -6.28 -8.45 17.52
CA ARG A 79 -7.43 -8.85 16.71
C ARG A 79 -7.10 -9.85 15.64
N VAL A 80 -5.99 -9.66 14.96
CA VAL A 80 -5.62 -10.50 13.81
C VAL A 80 -4.14 -10.83 13.80
N LEU A 81 -3.85 -12.05 13.34
CA LEU A 81 -2.54 -12.45 12.84
C LEU A 81 -2.73 -12.99 11.42
N GLY A 82 -1.85 -12.62 10.52
CA GLY A 82 -1.90 -13.07 9.13
C GLY A 82 -0.53 -13.50 8.63
N ILE A 83 -0.54 -14.42 7.67
CA ILE A 83 0.63 -14.75 6.85
C ILE A 83 0.17 -14.97 5.42
N GLY A 84 0.92 -14.44 4.47
CA GLY A 84 0.50 -14.51 3.08
C GLY A 84 1.63 -14.33 2.09
N VAL A 85 1.23 -14.32 0.84
CA VAL A 85 2.07 -13.99 -0.31
C VAL A 85 1.44 -12.83 -1.07
N ASP A 86 2.28 -12.00 -1.60
CA ASP A 86 1.92 -10.78 -2.29
C ASP A 86 2.82 -10.64 -3.52
N HIS A 87 2.21 -10.28 -4.64
CA HIS A 87 2.90 -9.92 -5.88
C HIS A 87 2.54 -8.49 -6.22
N GLN A 88 3.54 -7.68 -6.54
CA GLN A 88 3.29 -6.34 -7.05
C GLN A 88 4.05 -6.11 -8.35
N SER A 89 3.37 -5.56 -9.36
CA SER A 89 3.97 -5.29 -10.68
C SER A 89 3.28 -4.13 -11.38
N ASN A 90 4.01 -3.45 -12.27
CA ASN A 90 3.44 -2.37 -13.07
C ASN A 90 3.00 -2.81 -14.49
N GLY A 91 3.10 -4.09 -14.81
CA GLY A 91 2.64 -4.63 -16.09
C GLY A 91 3.36 -4.09 -17.33
N ARG A 92 4.48 -3.39 -17.17
CA ARG A 92 5.25 -2.82 -18.28
C ARG A 92 6.30 -3.78 -18.78
N SER A 93 6.75 -3.57 -20.02
CA SER A 93 7.92 -4.26 -20.58
C SER A 93 9.21 -3.54 -20.24
N ASP A 94 10.35 -4.25 -20.34
CA ASP A 94 11.67 -3.66 -20.17
C ASP A 94 11.94 -2.48 -21.12
N PRO A 95 12.63 -1.44 -20.66
CA PRO A 95 13.32 -1.28 -19.37
C PRO A 95 12.46 -0.66 -18.26
N LEU A 96 11.15 -0.50 -18.47
CA LEU A 96 10.23 0.14 -17.52
C LEU A 96 9.53 -0.87 -16.61
N SER A 97 9.74 -2.15 -16.81
CA SER A 97 9.18 -3.23 -16.00
C SER A 97 9.67 -3.13 -14.57
N ARG A 98 8.74 -3.23 -13.61
CA ARG A 98 9.02 -3.36 -12.18
C ARG A 98 8.09 -4.41 -11.60
N SER A 99 8.67 -5.35 -10.86
CA SER A 99 7.89 -6.34 -10.13
C SER A 99 8.66 -6.91 -8.95
N TRP A 100 7.95 -7.41 -7.98
CA TRP A 100 8.53 -8.17 -6.88
C TRP A 100 7.48 -9.04 -6.21
N ASN A 101 7.97 -10.10 -5.55
CA ASN A 101 7.18 -11.02 -4.78
C ASN A 101 7.59 -10.96 -3.31
N ARG A 102 6.63 -11.03 -2.40
CA ARG A 102 6.85 -10.93 -0.96
C ARG A 102 6.13 -12.06 -0.21
N VAL A 103 6.73 -12.52 0.86
CA VAL A 103 6.02 -13.15 1.97
C VAL A 103 5.67 -12.02 2.93
N ILE A 104 4.43 -11.91 3.31
CA ILE A 104 3.91 -10.88 4.21
C ILE A 104 3.41 -11.51 5.52
N ALA A 105 3.45 -10.75 6.60
CA ALA A 105 2.75 -11.07 7.82
C ALA A 105 1.95 -9.85 8.28
N ASP A 106 0.80 -10.07 8.89
CA ASP A 106 -0.07 -9.02 9.43
C ASP A 106 -0.25 -9.23 10.93
N VAL A 107 -0.15 -8.15 11.69
CA VAL A 107 -0.45 -8.14 13.13
C VAL A 107 -1.29 -6.90 13.42
N GLY A 108 -2.52 -7.12 13.88
CA GLY A 108 -3.49 -6.04 14.12
C GLY A 108 -3.90 -5.91 15.57
N PHE A 109 -3.96 -4.68 16.06
CA PHE A 109 -4.37 -4.31 17.40
C PHE A 109 -5.43 -3.21 17.35
N GLU A 110 -6.35 -3.24 18.33
CA GLU A 110 -7.37 -2.23 18.49
C GLU A 110 -7.44 -1.74 19.94
N ARG A 111 -7.76 -0.46 20.11
CA ARG A 111 -8.08 0.14 21.41
C ARG A 111 -8.77 1.48 21.24
N ASP A 112 -9.96 1.64 21.84
CA ASP A 112 -10.66 2.94 22.02
C ASP A 112 -10.72 3.80 20.72
N GLY A 113 -11.10 3.19 19.59
CA GLY A 113 -11.17 3.86 18.28
C GLY A 113 -9.82 4.02 17.58
N TRP A 114 -8.76 3.41 18.12
CA TRP A 114 -7.47 3.28 17.45
C TRP A 114 -7.30 1.87 16.89
N THR A 115 -6.80 1.80 15.67
CA THR A 115 -6.33 0.56 15.04
C THR A 115 -4.85 0.71 14.68
N VAL A 116 -4.06 -0.28 15.02
CA VAL A 116 -2.65 -0.37 14.61
C VAL A 116 -2.45 -1.67 13.86
N MET A 117 -2.03 -1.58 12.61
CA MET A 117 -1.66 -2.71 11.78
C MET A 117 -0.16 -2.64 11.50
N VAL A 118 0.56 -3.73 11.74
CA VAL A 118 1.98 -3.86 11.39
C VAL A 118 2.10 -4.96 10.35
N ARG A 119 2.67 -4.63 9.19
CA ARG A 119 2.86 -5.55 8.06
C ARG A 119 4.35 -5.63 7.70
N PRO A 120 5.15 -6.49 8.33
CA PRO A 120 6.48 -6.83 7.86
C PRO A 120 6.42 -7.72 6.62
N TRP A 121 7.43 -7.62 5.75
CA TRP A 121 7.57 -8.48 4.59
C TRP A 121 9.00 -8.88 4.29
N TRP A 122 9.12 -9.99 3.57
CA TRP A 122 10.39 -10.52 3.05
C TRP A 122 10.26 -10.69 1.55
N ARG A 123 11.13 -10.02 0.83
CA ARG A 123 11.21 -10.19 -0.62
C ARG A 123 11.62 -11.62 -0.96
N ILE A 124 10.89 -12.25 -1.86
CA ILE A 124 11.28 -13.52 -2.49
C ILE A 124 12.34 -13.19 -3.55
N PRO A 125 13.57 -13.73 -3.45
CA PRO A 125 14.63 -13.41 -4.40
C PRO A 125 14.30 -13.90 -5.82
N GLU A 126 14.63 -13.09 -6.80
CA GLU A 126 14.55 -13.44 -8.21
C GLU A 126 15.94 -13.70 -8.79
N SER A 127 16.01 -14.38 -9.94
CA SER A 127 17.28 -14.56 -10.63
C SER A 127 17.79 -13.22 -11.15
N ARG A 128 19.10 -13.00 -11.14
CA ARG A 128 19.73 -11.74 -11.58
C ARG A 128 19.37 -11.34 -13.03
N VAL A 129 18.97 -12.29 -13.85
CA VAL A 129 18.60 -12.06 -15.25
C VAL A 129 17.19 -11.48 -15.36
N ASN A 130 16.30 -11.83 -14.41
CA ASN A 130 14.90 -11.46 -14.42
C ASN A 130 14.57 -10.33 -13.42
N ASP A 131 15.52 -9.97 -12.54
CA ASP A 131 15.33 -8.98 -11.51
C ASP A 131 15.57 -7.56 -12.06
N ASN A 132 14.49 -6.86 -12.36
CA ASN A 132 14.51 -5.49 -12.91
C ASN A 132 14.57 -4.39 -11.83
N ASN A 133 14.52 -4.75 -10.56
CA ASN A 133 14.60 -3.81 -9.43
C ASN A 133 15.29 -4.44 -8.19
N PRO A 134 16.57 -4.84 -8.32
CA PRO A 134 17.26 -5.64 -7.30
C PRO A 134 17.42 -4.95 -5.95
N ASP A 135 17.34 -3.63 -5.91
CA ASP A 135 17.48 -2.79 -4.73
C ASP A 135 16.15 -2.27 -4.16
N ILE A 136 15.00 -2.72 -4.69
CA ILE A 136 13.67 -2.22 -4.31
C ILE A 136 13.42 -2.25 -2.79
N SER A 137 13.86 -3.31 -2.09
CA SER A 137 13.73 -3.42 -0.64
C SER A 137 14.52 -2.37 0.15
N ASN A 138 15.47 -1.68 -0.48
CA ASN A 138 16.20 -0.60 0.16
C ASN A 138 15.38 0.68 0.23
N TYR A 139 14.41 0.86 -0.67
CA TYR A 139 13.56 2.04 -0.81
C TYR A 139 12.12 1.77 -0.36
N MET A 140 11.49 0.71 -0.90
CA MET A 140 10.15 0.28 -0.52
C MET A 140 10.10 -0.30 0.91
N GLY A 141 11.24 -0.61 1.50
CA GLY A 141 11.31 -1.06 2.89
C GLY A 141 11.13 -2.55 3.10
N ARG A 142 10.95 -2.90 4.39
CA ARG A 142 10.75 -4.28 4.89
C ARG A 142 9.48 -4.43 5.72
N GLY A 143 8.66 -3.43 5.73
CA GLY A 143 7.38 -3.41 6.41
C GLY A 143 6.82 -2.00 6.50
N ASP A 144 5.55 -1.94 6.74
CA ASP A 144 4.86 -0.72 7.12
C ASP A 144 4.11 -0.90 8.44
N MET A 145 3.75 0.22 9.02
CA MET A 145 2.86 0.33 10.15
C MET A 145 1.79 1.34 9.80
N GLN A 146 0.54 0.94 9.93
CA GLN A 146 -0.62 1.81 9.77
C GLN A 146 -1.23 2.07 11.14
N ILE A 147 -1.44 3.33 11.46
CA ILE A 147 -2.10 3.79 12.68
C ILE A 147 -3.34 4.56 12.25
N ILE A 148 -4.49 4.14 12.69
CA ILE A 148 -5.78 4.71 12.30
C ILE A 148 -6.51 5.13 13.55
N HIS A 149 -7.12 6.30 13.52
CA HIS A 149 -7.97 6.80 14.58
C HIS A 149 -9.31 7.25 14.03
N GLU A 150 -10.36 6.63 14.55
CA GLU A 150 -11.73 6.94 14.20
C GLU A 150 -12.41 7.79 15.29
N TRP A 151 -13.03 8.89 14.90
CA TRP A 151 -13.83 9.72 15.81
C TRP A 151 -14.95 10.45 15.05
N ASN A 152 -16.15 10.45 15.60
CA ASN A 152 -17.31 11.17 15.03
C ASN A 152 -17.52 10.93 13.53
N GLY A 153 -17.30 9.71 13.08
CA GLY A 153 -17.40 9.33 11.67
C GLY A 153 -16.26 9.84 10.77
N GLN A 154 -15.25 10.49 11.33
CA GLN A 154 -14.03 10.86 10.64
C GLN A 154 -12.94 9.81 10.91
N GLU A 155 -11.94 9.76 10.06
CA GLU A 155 -10.82 8.85 10.16
C GLU A 155 -9.53 9.59 9.83
N LEU A 156 -8.53 9.44 10.68
CA LEU A 156 -7.18 9.91 10.46
C LEU A 156 -6.26 8.70 10.39
N GLY A 157 -5.56 8.54 9.29
CA GLY A 157 -4.60 7.46 9.08
C GLY A 157 -3.17 7.99 8.99
N LEU A 158 -2.22 7.25 9.53
CA LEU A 158 -0.80 7.47 9.39
C LEU A 158 -0.14 6.15 8.98
N MET A 159 0.40 6.09 7.77
CA MET A 159 1.27 5.00 7.32
C MET A 159 2.73 5.41 7.50
N LEU A 160 3.52 4.53 8.10
CA LEU A 160 4.97 4.66 8.23
C LEU A 160 5.64 3.43 7.63
N ARG A 161 6.59 3.63 6.74
CA ARG A 161 7.35 2.56 6.07
C ARG A 161 8.84 2.79 6.22
N SER A 162 9.63 1.73 6.39
CA SER A 162 11.07 1.85 6.59
C SER A 162 11.84 0.67 5.99
N SER A 163 13.03 0.96 5.47
CA SER A 163 14.00 -0.05 5.04
C SER A 163 14.67 -0.77 6.21
N LEU A 164 14.50 -0.28 7.45
CA LEU A 164 15.15 -0.77 8.67
C LEU A 164 16.69 -0.81 8.58
N ARG A 165 17.27 0.07 7.76
CA ARG A 165 18.72 0.26 7.67
C ARG A 165 19.18 1.38 8.58
N GLY A 166 20.46 1.41 8.92
CA GLY A 166 21.03 2.47 9.76
C GLY A 166 21.55 3.65 8.94
N GLY A 167 21.55 4.84 9.56
CA GLY A 167 22.18 6.05 9.03
C GLY A 167 21.57 6.55 7.71
N SER A 168 22.41 7.02 6.80
CA SER A 168 22.01 7.58 5.50
C SER A 168 21.41 6.55 4.52
N GLU A 169 21.54 5.27 4.82
CA GLU A 169 20.94 4.20 4.02
C GLU A 169 19.51 3.87 4.42
N ASN A 170 18.99 4.52 5.46
CA ASN A 170 17.59 4.35 5.84
C ASN A 170 16.70 5.17 4.91
N HIS A 171 15.94 4.45 4.09
CA HIS A 171 14.88 5.01 3.27
C HIS A 171 13.53 4.57 3.81
N GLY A 172 12.52 5.34 3.55
CA GLY A 172 11.16 5.04 3.98
C GLY A 172 10.18 6.07 3.47
N ALA A 173 8.96 5.97 3.94
CA ALA A 173 7.88 6.90 3.62
C ALA A 173 6.99 7.14 4.82
N ALA A 174 6.31 8.27 4.81
CA ALA A 174 5.19 8.58 5.67
C ALA A 174 4.04 9.11 4.81
N GLN A 175 2.83 8.63 5.08
CA GLN A 175 1.60 9.12 4.47
C GLN A 175 0.59 9.42 5.54
N LEU A 176 0.05 10.63 5.52
CA LEU A 176 -1.04 11.07 6.38
C LEU A 176 -2.31 11.14 5.53
N THR A 177 -3.40 10.54 6.01
CA THR A 177 -4.71 10.57 5.37
C THR A 177 -5.76 11.10 6.32
N TRP A 178 -6.74 11.80 5.78
CA TRP A 178 -7.92 12.24 6.51
C TRP A 178 -9.16 12.01 5.66
N SER A 179 -10.09 11.24 6.18
CA SER A 179 -11.36 10.91 5.55
C SER A 179 -12.49 11.41 6.44
N PHE A 180 -13.51 12.02 5.84
CA PHE A 180 -14.65 12.62 6.55
C PHE A 180 -15.95 12.48 5.75
N PRO A 181 -17.11 12.30 6.42
CA PRO A 181 -18.38 12.09 5.73
C PRO A 181 -18.79 13.32 4.93
N LEU A 182 -19.31 13.10 3.70
CA LEU A 182 -19.93 14.12 2.86
C LEU A 182 -21.43 13.88 2.73
N VAL A 183 -21.84 12.88 1.96
CA VAL A 183 -23.25 12.53 1.73
C VAL A 183 -23.39 11.03 1.47
N GLY A 184 -24.30 10.36 2.19
CA GLY A 184 -24.46 8.90 2.09
C GLY A 184 -23.15 8.18 2.43
N ASN A 185 -22.70 7.32 1.54
CA ASN A 185 -21.43 6.59 1.69
C ASN A 185 -20.23 7.32 1.09
N LEU A 186 -20.43 8.52 0.51
CA LEU A 186 -19.36 9.31 -0.06
C LEU A 186 -18.62 10.05 1.04
N ARG A 187 -17.31 9.94 1.04
CA ARG A 187 -16.41 10.61 1.98
C ARG A 187 -15.51 11.59 1.25
N GLY A 188 -15.20 12.71 1.86
CA GLY A 188 -14.11 13.56 1.45
C GLY A 188 -12.79 12.93 1.90
N TYR A 189 -11.75 13.10 1.11
CA TYR A 189 -10.44 12.51 1.33
C TYR A 189 -9.35 13.54 1.11
N ALA A 190 -8.37 13.56 1.99
CA ALA A 190 -7.15 14.35 1.83
C ALA A 190 -5.95 13.47 2.22
N GLU A 191 -4.84 13.63 1.48
CA GLU A 191 -3.60 12.92 1.78
C GLU A 191 -2.39 13.83 1.63
N ALA A 192 -1.34 13.50 2.39
CA ALA A 192 -0.02 14.06 2.26
C ALA A 192 1.01 12.92 2.33
N PHE A 193 1.91 12.87 1.38
CA PHE A 193 2.94 11.84 1.27
C PHE A 193 4.33 12.46 1.25
N LYS A 194 5.27 11.78 1.91
CA LYS A 194 6.69 12.09 1.85
C LYS A 194 7.52 10.82 1.95
N GLY A 195 8.41 10.61 0.98
CA GLY A 195 9.36 9.50 1.02
C GLY A 195 9.55 8.79 -0.30
N TYR A 196 9.95 7.54 -0.23
CA TYR A 196 10.24 6.66 -1.35
C TYR A 196 9.09 5.68 -1.61
N GLY A 197 9.01 5.16 -2.85
CA GLY A 197 8.00 4.16 -3.21
C GLY A 197 6.59 4.71 -3.26
N GLU A 198 6.43 5.87 -3.84
CA GLU A 198 5.12 6.44 -4.20
C GLU A 198 4.47 5.61 -5.31
N SER A 199 5.28 5.06 -6.22
CA SER A 199 4.89 4.12 -7.28
C SER A 199 6.04 3.16 -7.56
N LEU A 200 5.77 2.06 -8.28
CA LEU A 200 6.82 1.09 -8.61
C LEU A 200 7.86 1.66 -9.57
N ILE A 201 7.46 2.44 -10.57
CA ILE A 201 8.43 3.01 -11.51
C ILE A 201 9.40 3.98 -10.82
N ASP A 202 8.92 4.70 -9.82
CA ASP A 202 9.65 5.71 -9.07
C ASP A 202 10.01 5.24 -7.64
N TYR A 203 10.10 3.91 -7.41
CA TYR A 203 10.31 3.35 -6.07
C TYR A 203 11.54 3.94 -5.36
N ASN A 204 12.57 4.32 -6.10
CA ASN A 204 13.83 4.89 -5.61
C ASN A 204 13.90 6.43 -5.69
N HIS A 205 12.78 7.10 -6.00
CA HIS A 205 12.65 8.55 -5.99
C HIS A 205 12.01 9.03 -4.68
N ASN A 206 12.56 10.12 -4.09
CA ASN A 206 11.98 10.75 -2.90
C ASN A 206 10.90 11.75 -3.32
N ALA A 207 9.65 11.33 -3.25
CA ALA A 207 8.49 12.13 -3.60
C ALA A 207 7.92 12.93 -2.42
N SER A 208 7.24 14.01 -2.74
CA SER A 208 6.39 14.77 -1.80
C SER A 208 5.18 15.27 -2.56
N TYR A 209 3.99 14.96 -2.09
CA TYR A 209 2.77 15.47 -2.65
C TYR A 209 1.68 15.66 -1.59
N VAL A 210 0.66 16.42 -1.98
CA VAL A 210 -0.62 16.51 -1.28
C VAL A 210 -1.73 16.24 -2.28
N GLY A 211 -2.76 15.53 -1.84
CA GLY A 211 -3.92 15.18 -2.65
C GLY A 211 -5.21 15.50 -1.93
N VAL A 212 -6.25 15.79 -2.69
CA VAL A 212 -7.63 15.90 -2.22
C VAL A 212 -8.54 15.14 -3.18
N GLY A 213 -9.54 14.47 -2.66
CA GLY A 213 -10.40 13.60 -3.45
C GLY A 213 -11.62 13.13 -2.70
N ILE A 214 -12.14 12.00 -3.14
CA ILE A 214 -13.28 11.31 -2.55
C ILE A 214 -12.95 9.84 -2.33
N SER A 215 -13.53 9.24 -1.30
CA SER A 215 -13.49 7.81 -1.01
C SER A 215 -14.91 7.27 -0.85
N LEU A 216 -15.13 6.01 -1.21
CA LEU A 216 -16.38 5.29 -1.00
C LEU A 216 -16.28 4.33 0.18
N LEU A 217 -15.12 3.75 0.39
CA LEU A 217 -14.77 2.83 1.47
C LEU A 217 -13.30 3.02 1.80
N ASP A 218 -12.98 3.02 3.08
CA ASP A 218 -11.61 2.95 3.54
C ASP A 218 -11.31 1.48 3.91
N TRP A 219 -10.16 0.96 3.46
CA TRP A 219 -9.71 -0.41 3.68
C TRP A 219 -8.43 -0.41 4.52
N TYR A 220 -8.40 -1.18 5.57
CA TYR A 220 -7.25 -1.45 6.41
C TYR A 220 -7.28 -2.86 6.99
#